data_1a5b75321de2203aa4af2427581b48e2
#
_entry.id   1a5b75321de2203aa4af2427581b48e2
#
_cell.length_a   1.000
_cell.length_b   1.000
_cell.length_c   1.000
_cell.angle_alpha   90.00
_cell.angle_beta   90.00
_cell.angle_gamma   90.00
#
_symmetry.space_group_name_H-M   'P 1'
#
loop_
_entity.id
_entity.type
_entity.pdbx_description
1 polymer ?
#
loop_
_entity_poly.entity_id
_entity_poly.type
_entity_poly.pdbx_seq_one_letter_code
_entity_poly.pdbx_strand_id
1 'polypeptide(L)'
;MSDIAAQNKEQGGGEKGHNVKSLKDLVHDIGKWREKQEKDINFIIVGVSSALPEGKRTQPLVKMIKDSVLSVAIQRSGKAYLLSECDLGLLVKLNETSMTEVVRDLKVEMLRTFESHFPGIFGTIDQSRLVVSYELKSNYKSAADRVRSYIQLYRST
;
A
#
# COMPACT_ATOMS: atom_id res chain seq x y z
N MET A 1 -6.75 -22.67 21.76
CA MET A 1 -6.44 -22.77 21.62
C MET A 1 -6.49 -22.42 21.50
N SER A 2 -6.54 -22.00 21.48
CA SER A 2 -6.23 -21.80 21.27
C SER A 2 -6.19 -21.24 21.05
N ASP A 3 -6.15 -20.94 21.02
CA ASP A 3 -5.76 -20.61 20.65
C ASP A 3 -5.86 -20.18 20.11
N ILE A 4 -6.05 -20.19 20.00
CA ILE A 4 -5.82 -19.95 19.49
C ILE A 4 -6.24 -19.22 19.29
N ALA A 5 -6.41 -19.13 19.39
CA ALA A 5 -6.44 -18.69 19.20
C ALA A 5 -6.55 -17.90 19.41
N ALA A 6 -6.51 -17.82 19.72
CA ALA A 6 -6.19 -17.53 19.94
C ALA A 6 -6.02 -16.93 19.74
N GLN A 7 -5.97 -16.92 19.62
CA GLN A 7 -5.42 -16.75 19.33
C GLN A 7 -5.58 -16.13 18.71
N ASN A 8 -5.92 -16.06 18.60
CA ASN A 8 -5.71 -15.74 18.00
C ASN A 8 -5.98 -14.90 17.85
N LYS A 9 -6.16 -14.59 18.09
CA LYS A 9 -5.99 -14.10 18.14
C LYS A 9 -5.76 -13.48 18.01
N GLU A 10 -5.53 -13.47 18.12
CA GLU A 10 -4.88 -13.37 18.04
C GLU A 10 -4.61 -13.17 17.52
N GLN A 11 -4.60 -13.03 17.51
CA GLN A 11 -4.04 -13.18 17.07
C GLN A 11 -3.81 -12.92 16.60
N GLY A 12 -3.83 -12.62 16.59
CA GLY A 12 -3.24 -12.72 16.25
C GLY A 12 -2.77 -12.24 16.27
N GLY A 13 -2.99 -12.18 16.65
CA GLY A 13 -2.14 -12.06 17.08
C GLY A 13 -0.91 -11.88 17.07
N GLY A 14 -0.13 -12.52 17.58
CA GLY A 14 1.28 -12.40 17.40
C GLY A 14 1.67 -11.74 16.11
N GLU A 15 0.86 -11.86 15.17
CA GLU A 15 1.09 -11.26 13.86
C GLU A 15 0.71 -9.79 13.79
N LYS A 16 0.72 -9.08 14.86
CA LYS A 16 0.26 -7.71 14.90
C LYS A 16 0.96 -6.81 13.88
N GLY A 17 2.25 -6.98 13.70
CA GLY A 17 3.01 -6.20 12.73
C GLY A 17 2.69 -6.54 11.29
N HIS A 18 1.94 -7.61 11.06
CA HIS A 18 1.65 -8.10 9.73
C HIS A 18 0.23 -7.75 9.26
N ASN A 19 -0.46 -6.90 9.99
CA ASN A 19 -1.78 -6.44 9.61
C ASN A 19 -1.70 -5.17 8.79
N VAL A 20 -2.69 -4.98 7.92
CA VAL A 20 -2.83 -3.72 7.19
C VAL A 20 -3.39 -2.69 8.17
N LYS A 21 -2.74 -1.55 8.24
CA LYS A 21 -3.09 -0.48 9.17
C LYS A 21 -4.05 0.51 8.51
N SER A 22 -4.63 1.38 9.31
CA SER A 22 -5.59 2.37 8.82
C SER A 22 -4.89 3.62 8.28
N LEU A 23 -5.68 4.45 7.58
CA LEU A 23 -5.21 5.76 7.12
C LEU A 23 -4.82 6.64 8.31
N LYS A 24 -5.57 6.54 9.42
CA LYS A 24 -5.25 7.28 10.63
C LYS A 24 -3.87 6.89 11.16
N ASP A 25 -3.55 5.61 11.13
CA ASP A 25 -2.23 5.14 11.55
C ASP A 25 -1.14 5.69 10.63
N LEU A 26 -1.41 5.79 9.34
CA LEU A 26 -0.45 6.35 8.39
C LEU A 26 -0.14 7.82 8.71
N VAL A 27 -1.18 8.61 8.98
CA VAL A 27 -1.00 10.01 9.34
C VAL A 27 -0.12 10.14 10.59
N HIS A 28 -0.38 9.29 11.58
CA HIS A 28 0.42 9.27 12.82
C HIS A 28 1.87 8.89 12.53
N ASP A 29 2.08 7.86 11.73
CA ASP A 29 3.43 7.35 11.46
C ASP A 29 4.25 8.34 10.62
N ILE A 30 3.62 9.02 9.67
CA ILE A 30 4.29 10.07 8.91
C ILE A 30 4.64 11.24 9.81
N GLY A 31 3.76 11.60 10.77
CA GLY A 31 4.04 12.63 11.74
C GLY A 31 5.26 12.28 12.60
N LYS A 32 5.38 11.02 13.00
CA LYS A 32 6.55 10.57 13.75
C LYS A 32 7.82 10.65 12.91
N TRP A 33 7.73 10.32 11.63
CA TRP A 33 8.88 10.44 10.74
C TRP A 33 9.38 11.89 10.69
N ARG A 34 8.47 12.87 10.67
CA ARG A 34 8.85 14.28 10.61
C ARG A 34 9.76 14.71 11.75
N GLU A 35 9.60 14.09 12.91
CA GLU A 35 10.43 14.44 14.07
C GLU A 35 11.88 14.00 13.88
N LYS A 36 12.10 12.86 13.25
CA LYS A 36 13.45 12.31 13.07
C LYS A 36 14.01 12.54 11.69
N GLN A 37 13.16 12.65 10.69
CA GLN A 37 13.52 12.83 9.28
C GLN A 37 14.56 11.82 8.80
N GLU A 38 14.35 10.56 9.17
CA GLU A 38 15.22 9.48 8.75
C GLU A 38 15.20 9.35 7.23
N LYS A 39 16.39 9.21 6.63
CA LYS A 39 16.50 9.09 5.17
C LYS A 39 16.10 7.68 4.72
N ASP A 40 15.86 7.53 3.43
CA ASP A 40 15.51 6.26 2.78
C ASP A 40 14.17 5.71 3.20
N ILE A 41 13.32 6.50 3.85
CA ILE A 41 11.94 6.11 4.12
C ILE A 41 11.11 6.49 2.92
N ASN A 42 10.46 5.50 2.32
CA ASN A 42 9.65 5.66 1.11
C ASN A 42 8.20 5.37 1.40
N PHE A 43 7.33 6.22 0.86
CA PHE A 43 5.89 6.00 0.86
C PHE A 43 5.50 5.57 -0.55
N ILE A 44 5.04 4.32 -0.68
CA ILE A 44 4.66 3.77 -1.98
C ILE A 44 3.15 3.58 -1.98
N ILE A 45 2.50 4.07 -3.04
CA ILE A 45 1.04 3.94 -3.20
C ILE A 45 0.76 2.97 -4.32
N VAL A 46 -0.08 1.96 -4.04
CA VAL A 46 -0.62 1.06 -5.06
C VAL A 46 -2.04 1.56 -5.34
N GLY A 47 -2.20 2.24 -6.48
CA GLY A 47 -3.42 2.96 -6.80
C GLY A 47 -4.35 2.19 -7.74
N VAL A 48 -5.07 1.22 -7.18
CA VAL A 48 -6.03 0.44 -7.97
C VAL A 48 -7.13 1.34 -8.53
N SER A 49 -7.57 2.34 -7.75
CA SER A 49 -8.63 3.25 -8.18
C SER A 49 -8.21 4.11 -9.38
N SER A 50 -6.91 4.37 -9.53
CA SER A 50 -6.39 5.13 -10.67
C SER A 50 -6.22 4.26 -11.91
N ALA A 51 -6.11 2.95 -11.74
CA ALA A 51 -5.81 2.02 -12.83
C ALA A 51 -7.05 1.32 -13.36
N LEU A 52 -8.03 1.01 -12.51
CA LEU A 52 -9.19 0.23 -12.91
C LEU A 52 -10.49 1.00 -12.70
N PRO A 53 -11.45 0.88 -13.63
CA PRO A 53 -12.79 1.45 -13.42
C PRO A 53 -13.49 0.74 -12.26
N GLU A 54 -14.44 1.43 -11.67
CA GLU A 54 -15.10 0.98 -10.44
C GLU A 54 -15.68 -0.44 -10.57
N GLY A 55 -16.32 -0.74 -11.68
CA GLY A 55 -16.93 -2.05 -11.87
C GLY A 55 -15.96 -3.21 -11.93
N LYS A 56 -14.67 -2.94 -12.06
CA LYS A 56 -13.66 -3.99 -12.13
C LYS A 56 -12.86 -4.14 -10.83
N ARG A 57 -13.18 -3.33 -9.80
CA ARG A 57 -12.50 -3.40 -8.51
C ARG A 57 -13.21 -4.39 -7.60
N THR A 58 -13.21 -5.66 -8.00
CA THR A 58 -13.95 -6.71 -7.29
C THR A 58 -13.25 -7.09 -5.98
N GLN A 59 -14.02 -7.63 -5.05
CA GLN A 59 -13.49 -8.05 -3.74
C GLN A 59 -12.35 -9.06 -3.86
N PRO A 60 -12.46 -10.12 -4.68
CA PRO A 60 -11.34 -11.07 -4.82
C PRO A 60 -10.08 -10.40 -5.36
N LEU A 61 -10.21 -9.50 -6.34
CA LEU A 61 -9.07 -8.78 -6.90
C LEU A 61 -8.39 -7.91 -5.83
N VAL A 62 -9.18 -7.12 -5.12
CA VAL A 62 -8.67 -6.23 -4.08
C VAL A 62 -7.96 -7.03 -2.99
N LYS A 63 -8.53 -8.19 -2.61
CA LYS A 63 -7.91 -9.04 -1.60
C LYS A 63 -6.54 -9.55 -2.06
N MET A 64 -6.41 -9.98 -3.30
CA MET A 64 -5.13 -10.45 -3.82
C MET A 64 -4.08 -9.36 -3.81
N ILE A 65 -4.48 -8.15 -4.17
CA ILE A 65 -3.57 -7.00 -4.17
C ILE A 65 -3.14 -6.67 -2.74
N LYS A 66 -4.10 -6.67 -1.81
CA LYS A 66 -3.80 -6.42 -0.40
C LYS A 66 -2.78 -7.44 0.13
N ASP A 67 -2.98 -8.71 -0.20
CA ASP A 67 -2.06 -9.76 0.24
C ASP A 67 -0.67 -9.56 -0.34
N SER A 68 -0.58 -9.14 -1.60
CA SER A 68 0.71 -8.88 -2.24
C SER A 68 1.46 -7.72 -1.58
N VAL A 69 0.75 -6.63 -1.30
CA VAL A 69 1.37 -5.47 -0.64
C VAL A 69 1.81 -5.83 0.77
N LEU A 70 0.97 -6.56 1.51
CA LEU A 70 1.30 -7.00 2.85
C LEU A 70 2.52 -7.91 2.85
N SER A 71 2.64 -8.78 1.86
CA SER A 71 3.80 -9.66 1.70
C SER A 71 5.09 -8.86 1.54
N VAL A 72 5.06 -7.80 0.72
CA VAL A 72 6.22 -6.92 0.56
C VAL A 72 6.56 -6.23 1.88
N ALA A 73 5.54 -5.75 2.60
CA ALA A 73 5.75 -5.10 3.90
C ALA A 73 6.47 -6.05 4.86
N ILE A 74 6.03 -7.31 4.93
CA ILE A 74 6.64 -8.30 5.81
C ILE A 74 8.09 -8.56 5.40
N GLN A 75 8.35 -8.77 4.11
CA GLN A 75 9.67 -9.08 3.59
C GLN A 75 10.67 -7.94 3.80
N ARG A 76 10.21 -6.71 3.74
CA ARG A 76 11.07 -5.54 3.82
C ARG A 76 11.00 -4.83 5.17
N SER A 77 10.34 -5.43 6.16
CA SER A 77 10.16 -4.85 7.50
C SER A 77 9.49 -3.49 7.45
N GLY A 78 8.55 -3.34 6.52
CA GLY A 78 7.76 -2.12 6.37
C GLY A 78 6.38 -2.26 6.99
N LYS A 79 5.53 -1.28 6.69
CA LYS A 79 4.14 -1.25 7.17
C LYS A 79 3.22 -0.98 6.01
N ALA A 80 2.12 -1.74 5.95
CA ALA A 80 1.10 -1.59 4.92
C ALA A 80 -0.13 -0.89 5.50
N TYR A 81 -0.76 -0.04 4.68
CA TYR A 81 -1.90 0.77 5.08
C TYR A 81 -3.01 0.70 4.05
N LEU A 82 -4.26 0.74 4.52
CA LEU A 82 -5.42 0.84 3.65
C LEU A 82 -5.74 2.34 3.48
N LEU A 83 -5.65 2.83 2.25
CA LEU A 83 -5.86 4.25 1.96
C LEU A 83 -7.30 4.55 1.57
N SER A 84 -7.95 3.58 0.92
CA SER A 84 -9.35 3.64 0.51
C SER A 84 -9.84 2.21 0.35
N GLU A 85 -11.04 2.02 -0.23
CA GLU A 85 -11.57 0.67 -0.46
C GLU A 85 -10.60 -0.24 -1.18
N CYS A 86 -9.81 0.30 -2.10
CA CYS A 86 -8.97 -0.53 -2.96
C CYS A 86 -7.53 -0.04 -3.11
N ASP A 87 -7.20 1.13 -2.58
CA ASP A 87 -5.84 1.66 -2.69
C ASP A 87 -5.06 1.37 -1.42
N LEU A 88 -3.79 1.02 -1.58
CA LEU A 88 -2.93 0.61 -0.49
C LEU A 88 -1.67 1.47 -0.43
N GLY A 89 -1.15 1.64 0.78
CA GLY A 89 0.09 2.35 0.99
C GLY A 89 1.11 1.46 1.67
N LEU A 90 2.37 1.80 1.49
CA LEU A 90 3.48 1.06 2.08
C LEU A 90 4.51 2.07 2.57
N LEU A 91 4.86 2.01 3.85
CA LEU A 91 6.00 2.77 4.40
C LEU A 91 7.12 1.80 4.64
N VAL A 92 8.27 2.06 4.03
CA VAL A 92 9.36 1.10 4.07
C VAL A 92 10.70 1.83 3.92
N LYS A 93 11.73 1.31 4.60
CA LYS A 93 13.07 1.88 4.51
C LYS A 93 13.84 1.15 3.41
N LEU A 94 14.09 1.85 2.31
CA LEU A 94 14.76 1.29 1.13
C LEU A 94 15.68 2.35 0.54
N ASN A 95 16.91 1.96 0.18
CA ASN A 95 17.75 2.85 -0.61
C ASN A 95 17.16 2.96 -2.03
N GLU A 96 17.74 3.83 -2.85
CA GLU A 96 17.19 4.13 -4.16
C GLU A 96 17.10 2.89 -5.06
N THR A 97 18.15 2.06 -5.06
CA THR A 97 18.18 0.85 -5.87
C THR A 97 17.10 -0.14 -5.46
N SER A 98 16.99 -0.42 -4.17
CA SER A 98 15.98 -1.36 -3.65
C SER A 98 14.57 -0.82 -3.86
N MET A 99 14.38 0.50 -3.73
CA MET A 99 13.09 1.13 -3.96
C MET A 99 12.65 0.95 -5.41
N THR A 100 13.55 1.15 -6.37
CA THR A 100 13.27 0.95 -7.78
C THR A 100 12.84 -0.50 -8.05
N GLU A 101 13.52 -1.46 -7.44
CA GLU A 101 13.19 -2.87 -7.59
C GLU A 101 11.81 -3.20 -7.04
N VAL A 102 11.52 -2.69 -5.83
CA VAL A 102 10.23 -2.95 -5.19
C VAL A 102 9.07 -2.36 -6.00
N VAL A 103 9.23 -1.13 -6.49
CA VAL A 103 8.21 -0.49 -7.31
C VAL A 103 7.96 -1.29 -8.59
N ARG A 104 9.04 -1.72 -9.25
CA ARG A 104 8.93 -2.50 -10.47
C ARG A 104 8.23 -3.83 -10.20
N ASP A 105 8.63 -4.53 -9.14
CA ASP A 105 8.06 -5.84 -8.82
C ASP A 105 6.59 -5.73 -8.43
N LEU A 106 6.21 -4.69 -7.67
CA LEU A 106 4.81 -4.45 -7.35
C LEU A 106 4.00 -4.19 -8.62
N LYS A 107 4.54 -3.37 -9.53
CA LYS A 107 3.84 -3.06 -10.78
C LYS A 107 3.60 -4.32 -11.60
N VAL A 108 4.62 -5.16 -11.75
CA VAL A 108 4.50 -6.42 -12.49
C VAL A 108 3.45 -7.32 -11.84
N GLU A 109 3.49 -7.43 -10.52
CA GLU A 109 2.54 -8.27 -9.78
C GLU A 109 1.10 -7.77 -9.96
N MET A 110 0.89 -6.45 -9.87
CA MET A 110 -0.45 -5.86 -10.04
C MET A 110 -0.98 -6.12 -11.45
N LEU A 111 -0.14 -5.88 -12.45
CA LEU A 111 -0.55 -6.09 -13.85
C LEU A 111 -0.89 -7.56 -14.12
N ARG A 112 -0.11 -8.48 -13.55
CA ARG A 112 -0.39 -9.90 -13.68
C ARG A 112 -1.72 -10.27 -13.02
N THR A 113 -1.99 -9.72 -11.85
CA THR A 113 -3.24 -9.95 -11.13
C THR A 113 -4.43 -9.43 -11.92
N PHE A 114 -4.31 -8.20 -12.46
CA PHE A 114 -5.38 -7.61 -13.27
C PHE A 114 -5.66 -8.47 -14.50
N GLU A 115 -4.60 -8.89 -15.20
CA GLU A 115 -4.77 -9.66 -16.42
C GLU A 115 -5.40 -11.02 -16.15
N SER A 116 -5.08 -11.64 -15.01
CA SER A 116 -5.66 -12.95 -14.66
C SER A 116 -7.16 -12.84 -14.35
N HIS A 117 -7.61 -11.68 -13.85
CA HIS A 117 -9.04 -11.46 -13.56
C HIS A 117 -9.81 -10.95 -14.77
N PHE A 118 -9.16 -10.15 -15.60
CA PHE A 118 -9.81 -9.50 -16.74
C PHE A 118 -8.89 -9.59 -17.96
N PRO A 119 -8.89 -10.75 -18.65
CA PRO A 119 -8.01 -10.92 -19.81
C PRO A 119 -8.19 -9.79 -20.84
N GLY A 120 -7.09 -9.25 -21.31
CA GLY A 120 -7.09 -8.15 -22.27
C GLY A 120 -7.09 -6.76 -21.66
N ILE A 121 -7.18 -6.64 -20.34
CA ILE A 121 -7.26 -5.33 -19.69
C ILE A 121 -5.92 -4.57 -19.76
N PHE A 122 -4.83 -5.28 -19.98
CA PHE A 122 -3.48 -4.75 -19.93
C PHE A 122 -3.32 -3.47 -20.77
N GLY A 123 -3.90 -3.45 -21.95
CA GLY A 123 -3.77 -2.31 -22.87
C GLY A 123 -4.60 -1.09 -22.47
N THR A 124 -5.46 -1.21 -21.46
CA THR A 124 -6.33 -0.11 -21.05
C THR A 124 -5.88 0.55 -19.75
N ILE A 125 -4.78 0.08 -19.14
CA ILE A 125 -4.34 0.56 -17.84
C ILE A 125 -3.27 1.63 -18.00
N ASP A 126 -3.43 2.74 -17.28
CA ASP A 126 -2.38 3.75 -17.16
C ASP A 126 -1.38 3.29 -16.11
N GLN A 127 -0.30 2.65 -16.59
CA GLN A 127 0.70 2.06 -15.70
C GLN A 127 1.45 3.09 -14.87
N SER A 128 1.51 4.35 -15.32
CA SER A 128 2.24 5.38 -14.61
C SER A 128 1.58 5.76 -13.28
N ARG A 129 0.30 5.45 -13.11
CA ARG A 129 -0.46 5.76 -11.90
C ARG A 129 -0.66 4.55 -11.00
N LEU A 130 -0.28 3.38 -11.47
CA LEU A 130 -0.55 2.14 -10.74
C LEU A 130 0.26 2.04 -9.46
N VAL A 131 1.57 2.34 -9.53
CA VAL A 131 2.44 2.32 -8.36
C VAL A 131 3.26 3.60 -8.38
N VAL A 132 3.12 4.41 -7.34
CA VAL A 132 3.81 5.70 -7.22
C VAL A 132 4.58 5.72 -5.91
N SER A 133 5.80 6.22 -5.92
CA SER A 133 6.65 6.25 -4.73
C SER A 133 7.14 7.65 -4.44
N TYR A 134 7.28 7.94 -3.14
CA TYR A 134 7.80 9.21 -2.64
C TYR A 134 8.84 8.91 -1.58
N GLU A 135 10.08 9.36 -1.80
CA GLU A 135 11.07 9.33 -0.73
C GLU A 135 10.77 10.53 0.17
N LEU A 136 10.44 10.27 1.45
CA LEU A 136 9.85 11.30 2.30
C LEU A 136 10.77 12.50 2.50
N LYS A 137 12.08 12.27 2.61
CA LYS A 137 12.99 13.37 2.87
C LYS A 137 13.04 14.39 1.75
N SER A 138 12.98 13.93 0.49
CA SER A 138 13.01 14.84 -0.66
C SER A 138 11.65 15.25 -1.17
N ASN A 139 10.60 14.45 -0.89
CA ASN A 139 9.27 14.66 -1.48
C ASN A 139 8.16 14.68 -0.45
N TYR A 140 8.45 15.15 0.76
CA TYR A 140 7.48 15.11 1.85
C TYR A 140 6.17 15.82 1.47
N LYS A 141 6.27 17.01 0.85
CA LYS A 141 5.06 17.77 0.52
C LYS A 141 4.16 17.02 -0.42
N SER A 142 4.72 16.39 -1.46
CA SER A 142 3.93 15.62 -2.42
C SER A 142 3.27 14.41 -1.74
N ALA A 143 4.01 13.74 -0.88
CA ALA A 143 3.48 12.60 -0.13
C ALA A 143 2.33 13.05 0.79
N ALA A 144 2.53 14.14 1.52
CA ALA A 144 1.51 14.68 2.43
C ALA A 144 0.25 15.11 1.67
N ASP A 145 0.41 15.71 0.49
CA ASP A 145 -0.72 16.10 -0.34
C ASP A 145 -1.53 14.89 -0.78
N ARG A 146 -0.87 13.80 -1.12
CA ARG A 146 -1.56 12.56 -1.49
C ARG A 146 -2.35 11.98 -0.32
N VAL A 147 -1.74 11.95 0.85
CA VAL A 147 -2.43 11.47 2.06
C VAL A 147 -3.64 12.34 2.35
N ARG A 148 -3.48 13.65 2.23
CA ARG A 148 -4.58 14.59 2.47
C ARG A 148 -5.74 14.36 1.49
N SER A 149 -5.43 14.00 0.25
CA SER A 149 -6.47 13.67 -0.74
C SER A 149 -7.32 12.49 -0.29
N TYR A 150 -6.70 11.47 0.28
CA TYR A 150 -7.46 10.32 0.79
C TYR A 150 -8.30 10.70 2.02
N ILE A 151 -7.77 11.56 2.89
CA ILE A 151 -8.53 12.03 4.05
C ILE A 151 -9.78 12.78 3.61
N GLN A 152 -9.65 13.65 2.61
CA GLN A 152 -10.77 14.41 2.07
C GLN A 152 -11.81 13.50 1.45
N LEU A 153 -11.37 12.45 0.77
CA LEU A 153 -12.29 11.47 0.19
C LEU A 153 -13.15 10.81 1.27
N TYR A 154 -12.55 10.45 2.40
CA TYR A 154 -13.29 9.91 3.53
C TYR A 154 -14.33 10.89 4.06
N ARG A 155 -13.97 12.15 4.15
CA ARG A 155 -14.87 13.18 4.70
C ARG A 155 -16.04 13.50 3.79
N SER A 156 -15.90 13.27 2.49
CA SER A 156 -16.98 13.57 1.54
C SER A 156 -17.93 12.40 1.37
N THR A 157 -17.67 11.27 1.99
CA THR A 157 -18.59 10.14 2.01
C THR A 157 -19.28 10.03 3.37
#